data_6a1f6de8b894ea254620f083681b6225
#
_entry.id   6a1f6de8b894ea254620f083681b6225
#
_cell.length_a   1.000
_cell.length_b   1.000
_cell.length_c   1.000
_cell.angle_alpha   90.00
_cell.angle_beta   90.00
_cell.angle_gamma   90.00
#
_symmetry.space_group_name_H-M   'P 1'
#
loop_
_entity.id
_entity.type
_entity.pdbx_description
1 polymer ?
#
loop_
_entity_poly.entity_id
_entity_poly.type
_entity_poly.pdbx_seq_one_letter_code
_entity_poly.pdbx_strand_id
1 'polypeptide(L)'
;MAKLVINNENKKSTIAPEIYGHFSEHLGRCIYEGLYVGENSDIPNVNGMRTDVVEALKEMKVPVLRWPGGCFADEYHWMDGIGPKENRKKMINTHWGGVVEDNSFGTHEFFELCRQLGCKTYVNANLGSGTVREMSEWVEYMTFNGVSPMADLRKANGHEEPWVVDYIGVGNENWGCGGNMRPQHYADEYRRYQTYVRNYNGNKPIAKIACGANVDDYHWTKEVLDTCFDHTPEQFHGFMDGLSLHYYTLPETEDDWNFKGSATDFTEEVFYQTLKRSYFMEELINKHGAIMDQYDPEKKIGLMIDEWGIWTDVEPGTNPGFLYQQNTMRDALVAGMNLNIFNKHSDRVKMACIAQMINVLQSVMLTDGEKMIKTPTYYVFKMFRHHQGATLLGSDLLENGTVGAGKNELPKVFESVSEDANGVITITLTNNSLEATEDVEIQLTKDGGSYNVCEAVYVTGSMAAHNTFENPEVVKEQEFKDYAKTAEGIKVTLPKCSVVSIRLNK
;
A
#
# COMPACT_ATOMS: atom_id res chain seq x y z
N MET A 1 4.64 29.31 14.40
CA MET A 1 5.81 28.74 13.65
C MET A 1 6.11 27.42 14.31
N ALA A 2 5.96 26.34 13.57
CA ALA A 2 6.26 25.01 14.11
C ALA A 2 7.79 24.78 14.20
N LYS A 3 8.19 23.86 15.08
CA LYS A 3 9.60 23.51 15.27
C LYS A 3 9.77 21.99 15.22
N LEU A 4 10.50 21.50 14.21
CA LEU A 4 10.85 20.10 14.09
C LEU A 4 12.24 19.87 14.68
N VAL A 5 12.30 19.16 15.81
CA VAL A 5 13.54 18.77 16.47
C VAL A 5 13.88 17.33 16.07
N ILE A 6 15.00 17.14 15.38
CA ILE A 6 15.48 15.84 14.92
C ILE A 6 16.65 15.42 15.81
N ASN A 7 16.47 14.36 16.57
CA ASN A 7 17.57 13.71 17.27
C ASN A 7 18.25 12.70 16.32
N ASN A 8 19.22 13.19 15.56
CA ASN A 8 19.93 12.40 14.56
C ASN A 8 20.91 11.36 15.13
N GLU A 9 21.04 11.28 16.45
CA GLU A 9 21.74 10.17 17.14
C GLU A 9 20.76 9.12 17.66
N ASN A 10 19.45 9.44 17.77
CA ASN A 10 18.41 8.49 18.20
C ASN A 10 17.88 7.69 17.00
N LYS A 11 18.65 6.67 16.63
CA LYS A 11 18.25 5.72 15.57
C LYS A 11 17.26 4.70 16.12
N LYS A 12 16.10 4.62 15.46
CA LYS A 12 15.00 3.72 15.83
C LYS A 12 14.96 2.48 14.91
N SER A 13 13.80 2.12 14.44
CA SER A 13 13.57 0.98 13.54
C SER A 13 13.99 1.28 12.10
N THR A 14 14.18 0.22 11.31
CA THR A 14 14.29 0.34 9.86
C THR A 14 12.88 0.44 9.27
N ILE A 15 12.70 1.43 8.38
CA ILE A 15 11.47 1.57 7.60
C ILE A 15 11.49 0.50 6.53
N ALA A 16 10.63 -0.53 6.67
CA ALA A 16 10.54 -1.59 5.69
C ALA A 16 10.14 -1.01 4.31
N PRO A 17 10.84 -1.36 3.22
CA PRO A 17 10.45 -0.88 1.90
C PRO A 17 8.99 -1.16 1.57
N GLU A 18 8.45 -2.27 2.02
CA GLU A 18 7.09 -2.74 1.77
C GLU A 18 5.98 -1.82 2.35
N ILE A 19 6.34 -0.86 3.21
CA ILE A 19 5.43 0.23 3.64
C ILE A 19 4.96 1.05 2.42
N TYR A 20 5.74 1.04 1.33
CA TYR A 20 5.45 1.70 0.06
C TYR A 20 4.87 0.73 -0.98
N GLY A 21 4.23 -0.35 -0.53
CA GLY A 21 3.64 -1.39 -1.35
C GLY A 21 2.40 -0.95 -2.12
N HIS A 22 2.05 -1.75 -3.11
CA HIS A 22 0.88 -1.52 -3.94
C HIS A 22 0.03 -2.77 -4.04
N PHE A 23 -1.25 -2.55 -4.29
CA PHE A 23 -2.25 -3.58 -4.46
C PHE A 23 -2.79 -3.55 -5.89
N SER A 24 -2.85 -4.71 -6.53
CA SER A 24 -3.50 -4.93 -7.82
C SER A 24 -4.48 -6.10 -7.72
N GLU A 25 -5.69 -5.87 -8.17
CA GLU A 25 -6.78 -6.83 -8.11
C GLU A 25 -7.43 -6.99 -9.48
N HIS A 26 -7.98 -8.15 -9.75
CA HIS A 26 -8.93 -8.33 -10.84
C HIS A 26 -10.23 -7.58 -10.54
N LEU A 27 -10.14 -6.25 -10.57
CA LEU A 27 -11.18 -5.28 -10.29
C LEU A 27 -11.16 -4.19 -11.35
N GLY A 28 -12.30 -3.96 -11.98
CA GLY A 28 -12.44 -2.92 -12.97
C GLY A 28 -11.35 -2.97 -14.05
N ARG A 29 -10.65 -1.85 -14.21
CA ARG A 29 -9.56 -1.72 -15.18
C ARG A 29 -8.17 -1.65 -14.50
N CYS A 30 -8.00 -2.25 -13.30
CA CYS A 30 -6.70 -2.27 -12.65
C CYS A 30 -5.71 -3.14 -13.42
N ILE A 31 -6.06 -4.38 -13.70
CA ILE A 31 -5.20 -5.32 -14.43
C ILE A 31 -5.38 -5.15 -15.93
N TYR A 32 -6.55 -5.46 -16.46
CA TYR A 32 -6.84 -5.31 -17.89
C TYR A 32 -7.01 -3.84 -18.24
N GLU A 33 -6.39 -3.41 -19.35
CA GLU A 33 -6.28 -2.03 -19.83
C GLU A 33 -5.38 -1.12 -18.96
N GLY A 34 -5.27 -1.41 -17.66
CA GLY A 34 -4.41 -0.68 -16.73
C GLY A 34 -2.96 -1.16 -16.77
N LEU A 35 -2.69 -2.35 -16.23
CA LEU A 35 -1.37 -2.96 -16.21
C LEU A 35 -1.08 -3.78 -17.47
N TYR A 36 -2.06 -4.54 -17.92
CA TYR A 36 -1.94 -5.56 -18.96
C TYR A 36 -2.88 -5.29 -20.12
N VAL A 37 -2.31 -5.22 -21.32
CA VAL A 37 -3.05 -4.98 -22.56
C VAL A 37 -2.95 -6.15 -23.55
N GLY A 38 -2.19 -7.18 -23.20
CA GLY A 38 -1.89 -8.29 -24.09
C GLY A 38 -0.75 -7.99 -25.05
N GLU A 39 -0.07 -9.07 -25.47
CA GLU A 39 1.15 -8.99 -26.26
C GLU A 39 0.91 -8.43 -27.68
N ASN A 40 -0.31 -8.62 -28.21
CA ASN A 40 -0.71 -8.20 -29.55
C ASN A 40 -1.38 -6.82 -29.59
N SER A 41 -1.37 -6.08 -28.48
CA SER A 41 -1.93 -4.73 -28.40
C SER A 41 -1.09 -3.73 -29.20
N ASP A 42 -1.75 -2.74 -29.82
CA ASP A 42 -1.08 -1.59 -30.44
C ASP A 42 -0.50 -0.63 -29.37
N ILE A 43 -0.96 -0.71 -28.12
CA ILE A 43 -0.39 0.03 -27.00
C ILE A 43 1.00 -0.54 -26.70
N PRO A 44 2.06 0.32 -26.61
CA PRO A 44 3.41 -0.14 -26.33
C PRO A 44 3.48 -1.02 -25.07
N ASN A 45 3.98 -2.24 -25.26
CA ASN A 45 4.02 -3.21 -24.16
C ASN A 45 5.25 -4.12 -24.25
N VAL A 46 5.61 -4.75 -23.14
CA VAL A 46 6.59 -5.82 -23.05
C VAL A 46 5.90 -7.02 -22.41
N ASN A 47 5.74 -8.12 -23.17
CA ASN A 47 5.03 -9.32 -22.72
C ASN A 47 3.60 -8.99 -22.22
N GLY A 48 2.93 -8.06 -22.89
CA GLY A 48 1.57 -7.59 -22.56
C GLY A 48 1.48 -6.52 -21.47
N MET A 49 2.56 -6.23 -20.75
CA MET A 49 2.60 -5.17 -19.73
C MET A 49 2.83 -3.81 -20.37
N ARG A 50 2.01 -2.81 -20.06
CA ARG A 50 2.15 -1.43 -20.59
C ARG A 50 3.49 -0.83 -20.22
N THR A 51 4.26 -0.40 -21.21
CA THR A 51 5.60 0.16 -21.01
C THR A 51 5.57 1.47 -20.21
N ASP A 52 4.64 2.37 -20.52
CA ASP A 52 4.49 3.66 -19.82
C ASP A 52 4.18 3.48 -18.33
N VAL A 53 3.30 2.53 -18.00
CA VAL A 53 2.93 2.18 -16.62
C VAL A 53 4.11 1.55 -15.88
N VAL A 54 4.77 0.57 -16.49
CA VAL A 54 5.94 -0.11 -15.88
C VAL A 54 7.07 0.87 -15.60
N GLU A 55 7.35 1.81 -16.51
CA GLU A 55 8.38 2.84 -16.31
C GLU A 55 8.03 3.77 -15.15
N ALA A 56 6.77 4.22 -15.06
CA ALA A 56 6.31 5.07 -13.96
C ALA A 56 6.39 4.35 -12.61
N LEU A 57 6.03 3.06 -12.54
CA LEU A 57 6.14 2.26 -11.31
C LEU A 57 7.60 2.04 -10.89
N LYS A 58 8.51 1.85 -11.84
CA LYS A 58 9.96 1.79 -11.56
C LYS A 58 10.49 3.10 -10.99
N GLU A 59 10.01 4.25 -11.50
CA GLU A 59 10.40 5.56 -10.98
C GLU A 59 10.01 5.74 -9.51
N MET A 60 8.87 5.19 -9.09
CA MET A 60 8.44 5.16 -7.68
C MET A 60 9.20 4.13 -6.84
N LYS A 61 9.93 3.19 -7.46
CA LYS A 61 10.59 2.06 -6.79
C LYS A 61 9.59 1.20 -6.00
N VAL A 62 8.51 0.75 -6.66
CA VAL A 62 7.53 -0.15 -6.05
C VAL A 62 8.23 -1.34 -5.40
N PRO A 63 8.13 -1.54 -4.07
CA PRO A 63 8.91 -2.57 -3.39
C PRO A 63 8.23 -3.93 -3.34
N VAL A 64 6.90 -3.96 -3.35
CA VAL A 64 6.07 -5.17 -3.28
C VAL A 64 4.75 -4.94 -4.00
N LEU A 65 4.27 -5.97 -4.66
CA LEU A 65 2.98 -5.98 -5.34
C LEU A 65 2.11 -7.13 -4.83
N ARG A 66 0.91 -6.80 -4.33
CA ARG A 66 -0.11 -7.75 -3.87
C ARG A 66 -1.08 -8.08 -5.01
N TRP A 67 -1.36 -9.38 -5.22
CA TRP A 67 -2.21 -9.95 -6.27
C TRP A 67 -2.71 -11.36 -5.83
N PRO A 68 -3.80 -11.96 -6.32
CA PRO A 68 -4.67 -11.54 -7.44
C PRO A 68 -5.79 -10.59 -7.01
N GLY A 69 -5.94 -10.30 -5.73
CA GLY A 69 -6.98 -9.44 -5.25
C GLY A 69 -7.14 -9.47 -3.73
N GLY A 70 -8.13 -8.71 -3.30
CA GLY A 70 -8.80 -8.79 -2.03
C GLY A 70 -9.94 -9.81 -2.11
N CYS A 71 -11.21 -9.33 -2.23
CA CYS A 71 -12.37 -10.22 -2.37
C CYS A 71 -12.29 -11.16 -3.57
N PHE A 72 -11.70 -10.73 -4.67
CA PHE A 72 -11.52 -11.60 -5.84
C PHE A 72 -10.66 -12.81 -5.53
N ALA A 73 -9.64 -12.70 -4.66
CA ALA A 73 -8.74 -13.80 -4.32
C ALA A 73 -9.48 -15.00 -3.72
N ASP A 74 -10.55 -14.76 -2.95
CA ASP A 74 -11.33 -15.82 -2.30
C ASP A 74 -12.35 -16.53 -3.22
N GLU A 75 -12.42 -16.12 -4.50
CA GLU A 75 -13.12 -16.81 -5.58
C GLU A 75 -12.19 -17.27 -6.72
N TYR A 76 -10.90 -16.88 -6.66
CA TYR A 76 -9.92 -17.19 -7.71
C TYR A 76 -9.32 -18.58 -7.55
N HIS A 77 -9.50 -19.41 -8.58
CA HIS A 77 -8.87 -20.72 -8.70
C HIS A 77 -7.65 -20.63 -9.62
N TRP A 78 -6.46 -20.66 -9.06
CA TRP A 78 -5.21 -20.35 -9.75
C TRP A 78 -4.94 -21.20 -11.00
N MET A 79 -5.41 -22.45 -11.03
CA MET A 79 -5.29 -23.32 -12.22
C MET A 79 -6.05 -22.79 -13.44
N ASP A 80 -7.08 -21.96 -13.22
CA ASP A 80 -7.84 -21.34 -14.31
C ASP A 80 -7.02 -20.24 -15.02
N GLY A 81 -5.97 -19.71 -14.37
CA GLY A 81 -5.10 -18.65 -14.87
C GLY A 81 -3.71 -19.13 -15.36
N ILE A 82 -3.53 -20.42 -15.65
CA ILE A 82 -2.26 -20.95 -16.15
C ILE A 82 -2.44 -21.70 -17.50
N GLY A 83 -1.32 -22.03 -18.16
CA GLY A 83 -1.33 -22.67 -19.47
C GLY A 83 -1.66 -21.72 -20.62
N PRO A 84 -1.92 -22.27 -21.83
CA PRO A 84 -2.26 -21.47 -23.01
C PRO A 84 -3.50 -20.60 -22.78
N LYS A 85 -3.40 -19.31 -23.09
CA LYS A 85 -4.43 -18.30 -22.77
C LYS A 85 -5.79 -18.64 -23.38
N GLU A 86 -5.81 -19.18 -24.58
CA GLU A 86 -7.02 -19.61 -25.31
C GLU A 86 -7.78 -20.75 -24.62
N ASN A 87 -7.12 -21.49 -23.75
CA ASN A 87 -7.68 -22.63 -23.02
C ASN A 87 -8.01 -22.29 -21.55
N ARG A 88 -7.68 -21.09 -21.10
CA ARG A 88 -7.95 -20.69 -19.73
C ARG A 88 -9.45 -20.58 -19.48
N LYS A 89 -9.88 -21.06 -18.32
CA LYS A 89 -11.29 -21.03 -17.95
C LYS A 89 -11.72 -19.61 -17.60
N LYS A 90 -12.83 -19.17 -18.19
CA LYS A 90 -13.45 -17.90 -17.84
C LYS A 90 -14.30 -18.01 -16.58
N MET A 91 -14.40 -16.92 -15.81
CA MET A 91 -15.25 -16.84 -14.65
C MET A 91 -16.02 -15.53 -14.63
N ILE A 92 -17.10 -15.46 -13.87
CA ILE A 92 -17.79 -14.20 -13.59
C ILE A 92 -17.14 -13.56 -12.37
N ASN A 93 -16.72 -12.31 -12.48
CA ASN A 93 -16.29 -11.51 -11.35
C ASN A 93 -17.53 -11.03 -10.57
N THR A 94 -17.92 -11.78 -9.57
CA THR A 94 -19.18 -11.55 -8.84
C THR A 94 -19.07 -10.36 -7.89
N HIS A 95 -17.86 -10.06 -7.39
CA HIS A 95 -17.63 -8.91 -6.51
C HIS A 95 -17.57 -7.60 -7.29
N TRP A 96 -16.89 -7.63 -8.47
CA TRP A 96 -16.53 -6.39 -9.14
C TRP A 96 -17.14 -6.29 -10.55
N GLY A 97 -18.26 -5.58 -10.63
CA GLY A 97 -18.90 -5.19 -11.87
C GLY A 97 -19.65 -6.27 -12.63
N GLY A 98 -19.64 -7.52 -12.18
CA GLY A 98 -20.38 -8.64 -12.82
C GLY A 98 -19.84 -9.00 -14.21
N VAL A 99 -18.57 -8.69 -14.49
CA VAL A 99 -17.95 -8.93 -15.79
C VAL A 99 -17.34 -10.32 -15.89
N VAL A 100 -17.08 -10.77 -17.13
CA VAL A 100 -16.39 -12.04 -17.38
C VAL A 100 -14.88 -11.81 -17.36
N GLU A 101 -14.20 -12.45 -16.42
CA GLU A 101 -12.75 -12.54 -16.37
C GLU A 101 -12.30 -13.68 -17.30
N ASP A 102 -11.37 -13.40 -18.22
CA ASP A 102 -10.87 -14.41 -19.17
C ASP A 102 -9.60 -15.10 -18.68
N ASN A 103 -9.05 -14.66 -17.54
CA ASN A 103 -7.83 -15.17 -16.93
C ASN A 103 -6.58 -15.09 -17.83
N SER A 104 -6.56 -14.18 -18.80
CA SER A 104 -5.37 -13.95 -19.65
C SER A 104 -4.18 -13.38 -18.87
N PHE A 105 -4.44 -12.79 -17.70
CA PHE A 105 -3.45 -12.44 -16.70
C PHE A 105 -3.58 -13.40 -15.50
N GLY A 106 -2.56 -14.21 -15.27
CA GLY A 106 -2.51 -15.19 -14.19
C GLY A 106 -1.14 -15.24 -13.55
N THR A 107 -0.77 -16.40 -12.99
CA THR A 107 0.47 -16.58 -12.24
C THR A 107 1.71 -16.15 -13.05
N HIS A 108 1.84 -16.60 -14.29
CA HIS A 108 3.01 -16.28 -15.12
C HIS A 108 3.12 -14.79 -15.43
N GLU A 109 2.00 -14.16 -15.76
CA GLU A 109 1.95 -12.75 -16.09
C GLU A 109 2.24 -11.86 -14.83
N PHE A 110 1.74 -12.27 -13.66
CA PHE A 110 2.05 -11.60 -12.40
C PHE A 110 3.56 -11.63 -12.08
N PHE A 111 4.18 -12.79 -12.16
CA PHE A 111 5.62 -12.90 -11.92
C PHE A 111 6.45 -12.16 -12.97
N GLU A 112 6.00 -12.13 -14.21
CA GLU A 112 6.64 -11.33 -15.26
C GLU A 112 6.56 -9.84 -14.97
N LEU A 113 5.41 -9.34 -14.51
CA LEU A 113 5.25 -7.95 -14.05
C LEU A 113 6.22 -7.64 -12.89
N CYS A 114 6.24 -8.48 -11.86
CA CYS A 114 7.15 -8.30 -10.72
C CYS A 114 8.62 -8.33 -11.15
N ARG A 115 8.99 -9.20 -12.11
CA ARG A 115 10.33 -9.25 -12.69
C ARG A 115 10.68 -7.94 -13.42
N GLN A 116 9.76 -7.38 -14.20
CA GLN A 116 9.97 -6.10 -14.88
C GLN A 116 10.11 -4.95 -13.89
N LEU A 117 9.32 -4.93 -12.82
CA LEU A 117 9.39 -3.91 -11.77
C LEU A 117 10.61 -4.08 -10.85
N GLY A 118 11.13 -5.29 -10.70
CA GLY A 118 12.17 -5.62 -9.72
C GLY A 118 11.65 -5.59 -8.29
N CYS A 119 10.35 -5.86 -8.08
CA CYS A 119 9.70 -5.83 -6.77
C CYS A 119 9.51 -7.22 -6.18
N LYS A 120 9.23 -7.28 -4.87
CA LYS A 120 8.82 -8.49 -4.18
C LYS A 120 7.38 -8.87 -4.54
N THR A 121 7.06 -10.15 -4.33
CA THR A 121 5.76 -10.72 -4.63
C THR A 121 4.95 -10.96 -3.36
N TYR A 122 3.67 -10.56 -3.40
CA TYR A 122 2.70 -10.90 -2.39
C TYR A 122 1.50 -11.58 -3.06
N VAL A 123 1.43 -12.89 -2.94
CA VAL A 123 0.36 -13.71 -3.52
C VAL A 123 -0.70 -13.97 -2.47
N ASN A 124 -1.96 -13.68 -2.76
CA ASN A 124 -3.07 -13.91 -1.84
C ASN A 124 -3.79 -15.22 -2.18
N ALA A 125 -3.81 -16.16 -1.25
CA ALA A 125 -4.39 -17.49 -1.44
C ALA A 125 -5.91 -17.46 -1.19
N ASN A 126 -6.64 -18.31 -1.93
CA ASN A 126 -8.08 -18.50 -1.79
C ASN A 126 -8.40 -19.39 -0.55
N LEU A 127 -8.80 -18.77 0.55
CA LEU A 127 -9.28 -19.47 1.74
C LEU A 127 -10.81 -19.55 1.77
N GLY A 128 -11.49 -18.64 1.07
CA GLY A 128 -12.96 -18.56 1.03
C GLY A 128 -13.61 -19.74 0.34
N SER A 129 -13.38 -19.93 -0.95
CA SER A 129 -13.95 -21.02 -1.76
C SER A 129 -12.96 -22.11 -2.14
N GLY A 130 -11.65 -21.89 -1.91
CA GLY A 130 -10.61 -22.83 -2.23
C GLY A 130 -10.41 -23.94 -1.20
N THR A 131 -9.38 -24.73 -1.40
CA THR A 131 -9.01 -25.81 -0.48
C THR A 131 -7.55 -25.72 -0.07
N VAL A 132 -7.20 -26.31 1.08
CA VAL A 132 -5.79 -26.42 1.53
C VAL A 132 -4.91 -27.06 0.46
N ARG A 133 -5.42 -28.08 -0.23
CA ARG A 133 -4.70 -28.76 -1.29
C ARG A 133 -4.41 -27.82 -2.47
N GLU A 134 -5.40 -27.05 -2.88
CA GLU A 134 -5.26 -26.09 -3.99
C GLU A 134 -4.19 -25.05 -3.69
N MET A 135 -4.19 -24.46 -2.48
CA MET A 135 -3.14 -23.54 -2.05
C MET A 135 -1.77 -24.23 -2.01
N SER A 136 -1.68 -25.42 -1.43
CA SER A 136 -0.42 -26.16 -1.31
C SER A 136 0.16 -26.53 -2.71
N GLU A 137 -0.70 -26.93 -3.65
CA GLU A 137 -0.31 -27.21 -5.03
C GLU A 137 0.15 -25.93 -5.76
N TRP A 138 -0.46 -24.76 -5.46
CA TRP A 138 0.00 -23.50 -6.02
C TRP A 138 1.38 -23.08 -5.49
N VAL A 139 1.62 -23.25 -4.19
CA VAL A 139 2.95 -23.02 -3.61
C VAL A 139 4.00 -23.94 -4.24
N GLU A 140 3.69 -25.23 -4.44
CA GLU A 140 4.56 -26.18 -5.11
C GLU A 140 4.80 -25.77 -6.57
N TYR A 141 3.75 -25.42 -7.32
CA TYR A 141 3.84 -24.95 -8.71
C TYR A 141 4.78 -23.74 -8.84
N MET A 142 4.63 -22.77 -7.96
CA MET A 142 5.44 -21.56 -8.02
C MET A 142 6.89 -21.78 -7.59
N THR A 143 7.16 -22.62 -6.58
CA THR A 143 8.42 -22.55 -5.83
C THR A 143 9.25 -23.82 -5.82
N PHE A 144 8.71 -24.99 -6.23
CA PHE A 144 9.46 -26.24 -6.16
C PHE A 144 10.41 -26.43 -7.36
N ASN A 145 11.71 -26.61 -7.03
CA ASN A 145 12.75 -26.90 -8.02
C ASN A 145 13.14 -28.38 -7.98
N GLY A 146 12.26 -29.24 -8.46
CA GLY A 146 12.50 -30.69 -8.51
C GLY A 146 11.60 -31.38 -9.52
N VAL A 147 11.40 -32.68 -9.30
CA VAL A 147 10.47 -33.50 -10.10
C VAL A 147 9.20 -33.73 -9.29
N SER A 148 8.11 -33.13 -9.72
CA SER A 148 6.79 -33.31 -9.13
C SER A 148 5.70 -32.92 -10.12
N PRO A 149 4.46 -33.36 -9.93
CA PRO A 149 3.36 -33.00 -10.83
C PRO A 149 3.20 -31.50 -11.08
N MET A 150 3.35 -30.68 -10.03
CA MET A 150 3.18 -29.22 -10.15
C MET A 150 4.41 -28.55 -10.76
N ALA A 151 5.61 -28.99 -10.43
CA ALA A 151 6.83 -28.50 -11.08
C ALA A 151 6.87 -28.88 -12.57
N ASP A 152 6.47 -30.10 -12.92
CA ASP A 152 6.39 -30.55 -14.29
C ASP A 152 5.32 -29.77 -15.09
N LEU A 153 4.18 -29.45 -14.44
CA LEU A 153 3.14 -28.61 -15.03
C LEU A 153 3.64 -27.18 -15.29
N ARG A 154 4.40 -26.57 -14.35
CA ARG A 154 5.02 -25.25 -14.56
C ARG A 154 5.94 -25.26 -15.78
N LYS A 155 6.80 -26.29 -15.90
CA LYS A 155 7.71 -26.45 -17.03
C LYS A 155 6.96 -26.66 -18.35
N ALA A 156 5.90 -27.47 -18.33
CA ALA A 156 5.05 -27.70 -19.51
C ALA A 156 4.35 -26.39 -19.94
N ASN A 157 4.05 -25.50 -19.00
CA ASN A 157 3.50 -24.17 -19.26
C ASN A 157 4.57 -23.12 -19.62
N GLY A 158 5.82 -23.55 -19.86
CA GLY A 158 6.88 -22.72 -20.43
C GLY A 158 7.79 -22.01 -19.42
N HIS A 159 7.73 -22.36 -18.13
CA HIS A 159 8.62 -21.78 -17.13
C HIS A 159 9.43 -22.85 -16.39
N GLU A 160 10.70 -23.02 -16.80
CA GLU A 160 11.59 -24.09 -16.31
C GLU A 160 11.93 -23.89 -14.82
N GLU A 161 12.45 -22.70 -14.47
CA GLU A 161 12.88 -22.41 -13.11
C GLU A 161 11.71 -22.01 -12.20
N PRO A 162 11.77 -22.29 -10.90
CA PRO A 162 10.77 -21.78 -9.96
C PRO A 162 10.91 -20.27 -9.75
N TRP A 163 9.81 -19.64 -9.34
CA TRP A 163 9.85 -18.27 -8.85
C TRP A 163 10.15 -18.19 -7.36
N VAL A 164 10.47 -16.98 -6.91
CA VAL A 164 10.54 -16.65 -5.50
C VAL A 164 9.22 -16.02 -5.09
N VAL A 165 8.53 -16.62 -4.12
CA VAL A 165 7.38 -16.01 -3.44
C VAL A 165 7.88 -15.40 -2.15
N ASP A 166 7.72 -14.08 -1.98
CA ASP A 166 8.17 -13.38 -0.77
C ASP A 166 7.12 -13.47 0.32
N TYR A 167 5.85 -13.20 0.00
CA TYR A 167 4.73 -13.18 0.92
C TYR A 167 3.56 -13.98 0.37
N ILE A 168 2.85 -14.65 1.27
CA ILE A 168 1.57 -15.30 0.99
C ILE A 168 0.53 -14.86 2.01
N GLY A 169 -0.56 -14.27 1.51
CA GLY A 169 -1.75 -14.02 2.30
C GLY A 169 -2.58 -15.30 2.43
N VAL A 170 -2.88 -15.69 3.64
CA VAL A 170 -3.72 -16.87 3.92
C VAL A 170 -5.13 -16.39 4.21
N GLY A 171 -5.86 -16.10 3.13
CA GLY A 171 -7.18 -15.49 3.13
C GLY A 171 -7.16 -13.97 2.97
N ASN A 172 -8.34 -13.40 2.77
CA ASN A 172 -8.61 -11.97 2.67
C ASN A 172 -9.99 -11.68 3.21
N GLU A 173 -10.10 -10.66 4.09
CA GLU A 173 -11.41 -10.19 4.60
C GLU A 173 -12.37 -11.34 4.99
N ASN A 174 -11.85 -12.36 5.65
CA ASN A 174 -12.61 -13.58 5.93
C ASN A 174 -13.78 -13.34 6.90
N TRP A 175 -13.80 -12.17 7.56
CA TRP A 175 -14.96 -11.66 8.31
C TRP A 175 -16.10 -11.19 7.36
N GLY A 176 -15.83 -10.92 6.10
CA GLY A 176 -16.74 -10.42 5.08
C GLY A 176 -16.71 -11.28 3.82
N CYS A 177 -16.28 -10.70 2.70
CA CYS A 177 -16.29 -11.33 1.38
C CYS A 177 -15.50 -12.65 1.30
N GLY A 178 -14.48 -12.81 2.12
CA GLY A 178 -13.68 -14.04 2.17
C GLY A 178 -14.30 -15.19 2.96
N GLY A 179 -15.62 -15.22 3.16
CA GLY A 179 -16.31 -16.38 3.74
C GLY A 179 -17.22 -16.08 4.93
N ASN A 180 -17.36 -14.82 5.34
CA ASN A 180 -18.25 -14.39 6.43
C ASN A 180 -18.02 -15.20 7.72
N MET A 181 -16.76 -15.36 8.09
CA MET A 181 -16.30 -16.22 9.20
C MET A 181 -16.30 -15.46 10.54
N ARG A 182 -16.46 -16.21 11.63
CA ARG A 182 -16.10 -15.74 12.96
C ARG A 182 -14.58 -15.80 13.15
N PRO A 183 -13.97 -14.95 13.99
CA PRO A 183 -12.51 -14.89 14.13
C PRO A 183 -11.89 -16.22 14.58
N GLN A 184 -12.55 -16.98 15.48
CA GLN A 184 -12.06 -18.28 15.93
C GLN A 184 -12.06 -19.31 14.78
N HIS A 185 -13.12 -19.31 13.94
CA HIS A 185 -13.19 -20.22 12.79
C HIS A 185 -12.10 -19.89 11.78
N TYR A 186 -11.93 -18.61 11.45
CA TYR A 186 -10.84 -18.17 10.59
C TYR A 186 -9.48 -18.59 11.15
N ALA A 187 -9.24 -18.37 12.43
CA ALA A 187 -7.97 -18.73 13.06
C ALA A 187 -7.67 -20.23 12.99
N ASP A 188 -8.69 -21.09 13.16
CA ASP A 188 -8.55 -22.54 12.98
C ASP A 188 -8.23 -22.91 11.51
N GLU A 189 -8.91 -22.27 10.55
CA GLU A 189 -8.61 -22.44 9.13
C GLU A 189 -7.21 -21.92 8.79
N TYR A 190 -6.81 -20.74 9.31
CA TYR A 190 -5.47 -20.20 9.14
C TYR A 190 -4.41 -21.20 9.63
N ARG A 191 -4.56 -21.74 10.85
CA ARG A 191 -3.64 -22.76 11.41
C ARG A 191 -3.51 -23.95 10.48
N ARG A 192 -4.62 -24.41 9.90
CA ARG A 192 -4.66 -25.54 8.96
C ARG A 192 -3.97 -25.19 7.63
N TYR A 193 -4.33 -24.08 7.00
CA TYR A 193 -3.77 -23.67 5.71
C TYR A 193 -2.27 -23.35 5.81
N GLN A 194 -1.87 -22.53 6.77
CA GLN A 194 -0.47 -22.14 6.90
C GLN A 194 0.48 -23.32 7.12
N THR A 195 -0.02 -24.41 7.70
CA THR A 195 0.74 -25.65 7.88
C THR A 195 1.21 -26.24 6.53
N TYR A 196 0.46 -26.03 5.48
CA TYR A 196 0.75 -26.56 4.15
C TYR A 196 1.40 -25.56 3.21
N VAL A 197 1.69 -24.35 3.65
CA VAL A 197 2.62 -23.44 2.98
C VAL A 197 4.04 -23.96 3.24
N ARG A 198 4.53 -24.82 2.37
CA ARG A 198 5.84 -25.43 2.50
C ARG A 198 6.92 -24.57 1.88
N ASN A 199 8.09 -24.56 2.50
CA ASN A 199 9.24 -23.89 1.95
C ASN A 199 10.01 -24.83 1.01
N TYR A 200 9.74 -24.75 -0.28
CA TYR A 200 10.46 -25.53 -1.30
C TYR A 200 11.73 -24.82 -1.79
N ASN A 201 11.89 -23.53 -1.52
CA ASN A 201 13.04 -22.71 -1.96
C ASN A 201 14.28 -22.84 -1.07
N GLY A 202 14.31 -23.77 -0.14
CA GLY A 202 15.46 -24.03 0.73
C GLY A 202 15.74 -22.88 1.72
N ASN A 203 16.47 -21.88 1.30
CA ASN A 203 17.01 -20.86 2.21
C ASN A 203 16.15 -19.59 2.36
N LYS A 204 15.06 -19.46 1.62
CA LYS A 204 14.17 -18.29 1.72
C LYS A 204 12.75 -18.72 2.05
N PRO A 205 12.35 -18.69 3.34
CA PRO A 205 10.98 -19.01 3.71
C PRO A 205 10.00 -17.98 3.13
N ILE A 206 8.80 -18.46 2.79
CA ILE A 206 7.69 -17.60 2.38
C ILE A 206 7.10 -16.99 3.66
N ALA A 207 7.06 -15.67 3.72
CA ALA A 207 6.41 -14.98 4.84
C ALA A 207 4.89 -15.13 4.76
N LYS A 208 4.25 -15.52 5.87
CA LYS A 208 2.82 -15.84 5.96
C LYS A 208 2.06 -14.71 6.62
N ILE A 209 1.06 -14.19 5.94
CA ILE A 209 0.24 -13.10 6.43
C ILE A 209 -1.16 -13.63 6.75
N ALA A 210 -1.57 -13.49 8.00
CA ALA A 210 -2.93 -13.83 8.44
C ALA A 210 -3.89 -12.68 8.14
N CYS A 211 -5.14 -13.00 7.79
CA CYS A 211 -6.21 -12.02 7.66
C CYS A 211 -6.52 -11.38 9.01
N GLY A 212 -6.26 -10.09 9.12
CA GLY A 212 -6.55 -9.30 10.30
C GLY A 212 -7.87 -8.54 10.20
N ALA A 213 -8.00 -7.53 11.04
CA ALA A 213 -9.25 -6.83 11.28
C ALA A 213 -9.65 -5.86 10.15
N ASN A 214 -10.95 -5.59 10.09
CA ASN A 214 -11.50 -4.41 9.44
C ASN A 214 -11.55 -3.27 10.46
N VAL A 215 -10.94 -2.14 10.14
CA VAL A 215 -10.98 -0.91 10.95
C VAL A 215 -10.67 -1.21 12.44
N ASP A 216 -11.57 -0.87 13.34
CA ASP A 216 -11.44 -0.98 14.79
C ASP A 216 -12.06 -2.27 15.38
N ASP A 217 -12.17 -3.33 14.57
CA ASP A 217 -12.54 -4.65 15.10
C ASP A 217 -11.38 -5.26 15.91
N TYR A 218 -11.12 -4.64 17.06
CA TYR A 218 -10.11 -5.11 18.04
C TYR A 218 -10.44 -6.50 18.58
N HIS A 219 -11.73 -6.90 18.55
CA HIS A 219 -12.16 -8.23 18.91
C HIS A 219 -11.61 -9.28 17.93
N TRP A 220 -11.70 -9.01 16.61
CA TRP A 220 -11.11 -9.88 15.59
C TRP A 220 -9.62 -10.11 15.83
N THR A 221 -8.85 -9.03 15.99
CA THR A 221 -7.41 -9.10 16.24
C THR A 221 -7.09 -9.94 17.47
N LYS A 222 -7.80 -9.70 18.58
CA LYS A 222 -7.59 -10.44 19.83
C LYS A 222 -7.91 -11.94 19.67
N GLU A 223 -9.08 -12.26 19.14
CA GLU A 223 -9.55 -13.65 19.03
C GLU A 223 -8.72 -14.48 18.05
N VAL A 224 -8.25 -13.88 16.95
CA VAL A 224 -7.34 -14.54 16.00
C VAL A 224 -6.04 -14.89 16.71
N LEU A 225 -5.44 -13.94 17.44
CA LEU A 225 -4.20 -14.19 18.16
C LEU A 225 -4.39 -15.17 19.32
N ASP A 226 -5.45 -15.04 20.14
CA ASP A 226 -5.78 -15.98 21.19
C ASP A 226 -5.87 -17.43 20.65
N THR A 227 -6.64 -17.64 19.60
CA THR A 227 -6.85 -18.97 19.00
C THR A 227 -5.57 -19.50 18.35
N CYS A 228 -4.86 -18.63 17.68
CA CYS A 228 -3.63 -19.00 16.99
C CYS A 228 -2.52 -19.43 17.96
N PHE A 229 -2.34 -18.73 19.07
CA PHE A 229 -1.26 -18.98 20.04
C PHE A 229 -1.66 -19.90 21.19
N ASP A 230 -2.92 -20.35 21.25
CA ASP A 230 -3.39 -21.26 22.30
C ASP A 230 -2.71 -22.63 22.19
N HIS A 231 -1.87 -22.95 23.19
CA HIS A 231 -1.15 -24.22 23.36
C HIS A 231 -0.39 -24.73 22.13
N THR A 232 -0.09 -23.87 21.16
CA THR A 232 0.62 -24.25 19.93
C THR A 232 2.03 -23.65 19.91
N PRO A 233 3.08 -24.46 19.81
CA PRO A 233 4.42 -23.95 19.64
C PRO A 233 4.52 -23.14 18.34
N GLU A 234 4.92 -21.86 18.43
CA GLU A 234 5.08 -20.94 17.30
C GLU A 234 5.98 -21.48 16.18
N GLN A 235 7.04 -22.17 16.56
CA GLN A 235 8.03 -22.70 15.63
C GLN A 235 7.52 -23.89 14.83
N PHE A 236 6.34 -24.41 15.13
CA PHE A 236 5.82 -25.57 14.42
C PHE A 236 5.27 -25.16 13.05
N HIS A 237 6.03 -25.45 12.01
CA HIS A 237 5.75 -25.08 10.61
C HIS A 237 5.73 -23.58 10.30
N GLY A 238 6.41 -22.75 11.11
CA GLY A 238 6.50 -21.30 10.85
C GLY A 238 5.13 -20.66 10.86
N PHE A 239 4.73 -20.09 11.98
CA PHE A 239 3.34 -19.83 12.26
C PHE A 239 2.74 -18.64 11.52
N MET A 240 3.13 -17.39 11.84
CA MET A 240 2.79 -16.18 11.07
C MET A 240 3.91 -15.15 11.15
N ASP A 241 4.08 -14.39 10.06
CA ASP A 241 5.05 -13.30 9.96
C ASP A 241 4.33 -11.93 9.96
N GLY A 242 3.04 -11.93 9.68
CA GLY A 242 2.23 -10.72 9.69
C GLY A 242 0.75 -10.97 9.94
N LEU A 243 0.10 -9.92 10.43
CA LEU A 243 -1.35 -9.83 10.61
C LEU A 243 -1.83 -8.60 9.83
N SER A 244 -2.83 -8.77 8.95
CA SER A 244 -3.30 -7.67 8.13
C SER A 244 -4.21 -6.68 8.89
N LEU A 245 -4.36 -5.50 8.33
CA LEU A 245 -5.32 -4.49 8.78
C LEU A 245 -5.83 -3.74 7.55
N HIS A 246 -7.15 -3.64 7.40
CA HIS A 246 -7.77 -2.87 6.32
C HIS A 246 -8.46 -1.63 6.89
N TYR A 247 -8.21 -0.49 6.25
CA TYR A 247 -8.91 0.75 6.56
C TYR A 247 -9.07 1.65 5.33
N TYR A 248 -10.30 1.85 4.93
CA TYR A 248 -10.67 2.82 3.89
C TYR A 248 -11.25 4.10 4.51
N THR A 249 -10.74 5.24 4.08
CA THR A 249 -11.25 6.55 4.47
C THR A 249 -12.42 6.94 3.59
N LEU A 250 -13.62 7.00 4.16
CA LEU A 250 -14.83 7.48 3.49
C LEU A 250 -14.98 8.99 3.72
N PRO A 251 -15.04 9.84 2.67
CA PRO A 251 -15.05 11.29 2.84
C PRO A 251 -16.27 11.84 3.59
N GLU A 252 -17.49 11.51 3.16
CA GLU A 252 -18.70 12.16 3.67
C GLU A 252 -19.46 11.35 4.72
N THR A 253 -19.39 10.03 4.68
CA THR A 253 -20.13 9.17 5.63
C THR A 253 -19.26 8.04 6.16
N GLU A 254 -19.58 7.53 7.34
CA GLU A 254 -18.95 6.34 7.91
C GLU A 254 -19.85 5.10 7.77
N ASP A 255 -21.16 5.33 7.64
CA ASP A 255 -22.17 4.27 7.77
C ASP A 255 -22.91 3.95 6.48
N ASP A 256 -22.84 4.81 5.46
CA ASP A 256 -23.57 4.60 4.19
C ASP A 256 -22.60 4.35 3.01
N TRP A 257 -22.36 3.10 2.72
CA TRP A 257 -21.56 2.66 1.61
C TRP A 257 -22.13 3.00 0.22
N ASN A 258 -23.38 3.44 0.14
CA ASN A 258 -23.99 3.89 -1.11
C ASN A 258 -23.72 5.37 -1.40
N PHE A 259 -23.26 6.13 -0.42
CA PHE A 259 -22.91 7.55 -0.57
C PHE A 259 -21.64 7.86 0.22
N LYS A 260 -20.53 7.95 -0.48
CA LYS A 260 -19.20 8.20 0.11
C LYS A 260 -18.71 9.63 -0.13
N GLY A 261 -19.35 10.33 -1.05
CA GLY A 261 -18.97 11.66 -1.49
C GLY A 261 -18.12 11.68 -2.75
N SER A 262 -18.17 12.81 -3.45
CA SER A 262 -17.46 13.00 -4.73
C SER A 262 -15.95 13.02 -4.55
N ALA A 263 -15.25 12.47 -5.54
CA ALA A 263 -13.79 12.56 -5.62
C ALA A 263 -13.29 13.99 -5.86
N THR A 264 -14.04 14.80 -6.62
CA THR A 264 -13.56 16.11 -7.13
C THR A 264 -14.43 17.31 -6.73
N ASP A 265 -15.70 17.09 -6.38
CA ASP A 265 -16.63 18.14 -5.98
C ASP A 265 -17.00 17.99 -4.50
N PHE A 266 -16.31 18.69 -3.64
CA PHE A 266 -16.46 18.63 -2.19
C PHE A 266 -16.15 19.98 -1.53
N THR A 267 -16.72 20.18 -0.36
CA THR A 267 -16.54 21.41 0.44
C THR A 267 -15.26 21.36 1.27
N GLU A 268 -14.83 22.50 1.81
CA GLU A 268 -13.74 22.57 2.78
C GLU A 268 -14.03 21.75 4.04
N GLU A 269 -15.28 21.70 4.49
CA GLU A 269 -15.68 20.86 5.62
C GLU A 269 -15.42 19.37 5.33
N VAL A 270 -15.84 18.89 4.16
CA VAL A 270 -15.60 17.50 3.72
C VAL A 270 -14.12 17.23 3.54
N PHE A 271 -13.35 18.19 3.06
CA PHE A 271 -11.89 18.07 2.97
C PHE A 271 -11.27 17.79 4.35
N TYR A 272 -11.54 18.64 5.36
CA TYR A 272 -10.99 18.43 6.71
C TYR A 272 -11.56 17.19 7.39
N GLN A 273 -12.83 16.87 7.15
CA GLN A 273 -13.43 15.62 7.61
C GLN A 273 -12.70 14.41 7.07
N THR A 274 -12.36 14.39 5.78
CA THR A 274 -11.59 13.31 5.15
C THR A 274 -10.21 13.17 5.79
N LEU A 275 -9.48 14.29 5.96
CA LEU A 275 -8.17 14.26 6.60
C LEU A 275 -8.24 13.77 8.05
N LYS A 276 -9.25 14.23 8.81
CA LYS A 276 -9.46 13.77 10.20
C LYS A 276 -9.77 12.28 10.29
N ARG A 277 -10.61 11.77 9.41
CA ARG A 277 -10.91 10.33 9.33
C ARG A 277 -9.65 9.54 8.95
N SER A 278 -8.88 10.01 7.97
CA SER A 278 -7.63 9.37 7.62
C SER A 278 -6.62 9.34 8.78
N TYR A 279 -6.59 10.35 9.61
CA TYR A 279 -5.76 10.40 10.82
C TYR A 279 -6.15 9.34 11.87
N PHE A 280 -7.32 8.74 11.79
CA PHE A 280 -7.73 7.62 12.65
C PHE A 280 -6.79 6.41 12.51
N MET A 281 -6.07 6.29 11.42
CA MET A 281 -5.03 5.29 11.22
C MET A 281 -3.99 5.26 12.34
N GLU A 282 -3.64 6.40 12.91
CA GLU A 282 -2.73 6.50 14.07
C GLU A 282 -3.28 5.73 15.28
N GLU A 283 -4.57 5.88 15.56
CA GLU A 283 -5.24 5.17 16.65
C GLU A 283 -5.34 3.67 16.38
N LEU A 284 -5.69 3.29 15.14
CA LEU A 284 -5.80 1.89 14.72
C LEU A 284 -4.47 1.15 14.91
N ILE A 285 -3.36 1.72 14.43
CA ILE A 285 -2.02 1.13 14.60
C ILE A 285 -1.68 0.96 16.07
N ASN A 286 -1.91 1.99 16.88
CA ASN A 286 -1.60 1.94 18.31
C ASN A 286 -2.42 0.87 19.04
N LYS A 287 -3.73 0.77 18.78
CA LYS A 287 -4.61 -0.16 19.49
C LYS A 287 -4.42 -1.61 19.03
N HIS A 288 -4.38 -1.86 17.72
CA HIS A 288 -4.06 -3.21 17.21
C HIS A 288 -2.66 -3.62 17.62
N GLY A 289 -1.68 -2.73 17.53
CA GLY A 289 -0.31 -2.96 17.99
C GLY A 289 -0.23 -3.33 19.46
N ALA A 290 -0.97 -2.63 20.32
CA ALA A 290 -1.01 -2.95 21.76
C ALA A 290 -1.61 -4.34 22.06
N ILE A 291 -2.56 -4.80 21.25
CA ILE A 291 -3.07 -6.17 21.35
C ILE A 291 -1.98 -7.15 20.91
N MET A 292 -1.35 -6.90 19.76
CA MET A 292 -0.27 -7.75 19.25
C MET A 292 0.91 -7.86 20.24
N ASP A 293 1.26 -6.77 20.94
CA ASP A 293 2.35 -6.72 21.91
C ASP A 293 2.14 -7.69 23.11
N GLN A 294 0.89 -8.10 23.37
CA GLN A 294 0.59 -9.10 24.41
C GLN A 294 1.03 -10.51 24.01
N TYR A 295 1.09 -10.80 22.72
CA TYR A 295 1.47 -12.11 22.17
C TYR A 295 2.88 -12.10 21.60
N ASP A 296 3.32 -10.98 21.08
CA ASP A 296 4.61 -10.77 20.41
C ASP A 296 5.26 -9.46 20.86
N PRO A 297 5.77 -9.40 22.11
CA PRO A 297 6.40 -8.19 22.66
C PRO A 297 7.71 -7.81 21.94
N GLU A 298 8.34 -8.75 21.24
CA GLU A 298 9.56 -8.51 20.45
C GLU A 298 9.26 -7.94 19.05
N LYS A 299 7.98 -7.77 18.71
CA LYS A 299 7.51 -7.19 17.43
C LYS A 299 8.05 -7.92 16.19
N LYS A 300 8.10 -9.25 16.26
CA LYS A 300 8.49 -10.10 15.13
C LYS A 300 7.37 -10.23 14.09
N ILE A 301 6.11 -10.25 14.55
CA ILE A 301 4.93 -10.28 13.70
C ILE A 301 4.63 -8.85 13.23
N GLY A 302 4.73 -8.59 11.94
CA GLY A 302 4.42 -7.30 11.36
C GLY A 302 2.91 -6.99 11.36
N LEU A 303 2.53 -5.74 11.63
CA LEU A 303 1.21 -5.24 11.23
C LEU A 303 1.30 -4.87 9.75
N MET A 304 0.48 -5.51 8.92
CA MET A 304 0.45 -5.33 7.47
C MET A 304 -0.82 -4.57 7.08
N ILE A 305 -0.68 -3.29 6.75
CA ILE A 305 -1.83 -2.45 6.34
C ILE A 305 -1.99 -2.64 4.84
N ASP A 306 -2.38 -3.84 4.43
CA ASP A 306 -2.33 -4.27 3.04
C ASP A 306 -3.56 -3.88 2.19
N GLU A 307 -4.49 -3.12 2.80
CA GLU A 307 -5.49 -2.30 2.11
C GLU A 307 -5.73 -0.98 2.86
N TRP A 308 -5.48 0.14 2.19
CA TRP A 308 -5.75 1.47 2.72
C TRP A 308 -5.91 2.49 1.59
N GLY A 309 -6.56 3.60 1.87
CA GLY A 309 -6.75 4.71 0.95
C GLY A 309 -8.11 5.36 1.10
N ILE A 310 -8.41 6.32 0.23
CA ILE A 310 -9.71 6.99 0.16
C ILE A 310 -10.64 6.19 -0.77
N TRP A 311 -11.87 6.03 -0.32
CA TRP A 311 -12.94 5.45 -1.13
C TRP A 311 -14.05 6.47 -1.30
N THR A 312 -14.22 6.97 -2.52
CA THR A 312 -15.29 7.92 -2.90
C THR A 312 -16.38 7.21 -3.70
N ASP A 313 -17.44 7.94 -4.03
CA ASP A 313 -18.34 7.52 -5.09
C ASP A 313 -17.57 7.43 -6.42
N VAL A 314 -18.00 6.53 -7.29
CA VAL A 314 -17.36 6.34 -8.60
C VAL A 314 -17.61 7.54 -9.51
N GLU A 315 -16.70 7.76 -10.46
CA GLU A 315 -16.90 8.80 -11.47
C GLU A 315 -18.21 8.56 -12.26
N PRO A 316 -19.02 9.61 -12.45
CA PRO A 316 -20.30 9.52 -13.13
C PRO A 316 -20.19 8.87 -14.53
N GLY A 317 -21.11 7.93 -14.82
CA GLY A 317 -21.15 7.23 -16.11
C GLY A 317 -20.23 6.00 -16.20
N THR A 318 -19.47 5.69 -15.15
CA THR A 318 -18.67 4.47 -15.09
C THR A 318 -19.45 3.32 -14.43
N ASN A 319 -18.97 2.07 -14.60
CA ASN A 319 -19.54 0.93 -13.90
C ASN A 319 -19.30 1.07 -12.39
N PRO A 320 -20.35 1.09 -11.55
CA PRO A 320 -20.17 1.27 -10.10
C PRO A 320 -19.28 0.20 -9.45
N GLY A 321 -19.31 -1.02 -9.96
CA GLY A 321 -18.48 -2.12 -9.45
C GLY A 321 -17.02 -2.07 -9.90
N PHE A 322 -16.63 -1.06 -10.71
CA PHE A 322 -15.22 -0.86 -11.11
C PHE A 322 -14.46 0.07 -10.18
N LEU A 323 -15.15 0.73 -9.26
CA LEU A 323 -14.58 1.63 -8.27
C LEU A 323 -13.61 2.68 -8.85
N TYR A 324 -13.89 3.13 -10.08
CA TYR A 324 -13.10 4.15 -10.75
C TYR A 324 -13.41 5.52 -10.17
N GLN A 325 -12.40 6.18 -9.61
CA GLN A 325 -12.49 7.52 -9.06
C GLN A 325 -11.27 8.37 -9.45
N GLN A 326 -11.43 9.69 -9.46
CA GLN A 326 -10.34 10.64 -9.55
C GLN A 326 -9.58 10.76 -8.23
N ASN A 327 -8.36 11.30 -8.32
CA ASN A 327 -7.50 11.59 -7.19
C ASN A 327 -7.08 13.06 -7.21
N THR A 328 -7.24 13.76 -6.09
CA THR A 328 -6.98 15.20 -5.96
C THR A 328 -5.83 15.49 -4.99
N MET A 329 -5.58 16.77 -4.70
CA MET A 329 -4.65 17.17 -3.63
C MET A 329 -5.09 16.68 -2.25
N ARG A 330 -6.40 16.47 -2.01
CA ARG A 330 -6.90 15.81 -0.79
C ARG A 330 -6.31 14.41 -0.65
N ASP A 331 -6.31 13.64 -1.73
CA ASP A 331 -5.75 12.28 -1.78
C ASP A 331 -4.23 12.29 -1.58
N ALA A 332 -3.53 13.27 -2.16
CA ALA A 332 -2.10 13.44 -1.94
C ALA A 332 -1.76 13.71 -0.47
N LEU A 333 -2.56 14.57 0.21
CA LEU A 333 -2.36 14.84 1.64
C LEU A 333 -2.65 13.61 2.49
N VAL A 334 -3.71 12.86 2.20
CA VAL A 334 -4.01 11.59 2.89
C VAL A 334 -2.85 10.61 2.71
N ALA A 335 -2.32 10.46 1.50
CA ALA A 335 -1.17 9.60 1.26
C ALA A 335 0.06 10.07 2.05
N GLY A 336 0.38 11.37 2.01
CA GLY A 336 1.52 11.94 2.75
C GLY A 336 1.39 11.80 4.26
N MET A 337 0.19 12.02 4.81
CA MET A 337 -0.11 11.83 6.23
C MET A 337 0.08 10.37 6.65
N ASN A 338 -0.57 9.43 5.95
CA ASN A 338 -0.50 8.01 6.30
C ASN A 338 0.90 7.42 6.13
N LEU A 339 1.62 7.75 5.07
CA LEU A 339 3.00 7.29 4.91
C LEU A 339 3.92 7.82 6.02
N ASN A 340 3.72 9.07 6.48
CA ASN A 340 4.45 9.61 7.64
C ASN A 340 4.10 8.84 8.93
N ILE A 341 2.81 8.51 9.14
CA ILE A 341 2.36 7.70 10.27
C ILE A 341 2.99 6.30 10.20
N PHE A 342 2.94 5.62 9.06
CA PHE A 342 3.52 4.28 8.89
C PHE A 342 5.02 4.27 9.16
N ASN A 343 5.75 5.27 8.67
CA ASN A 343 7.18 5.42 8.94
C ASN A 343 7.46 5.55 10.44
N LYS A 344 6.67 6.35 11.16
CA LYS A 344 6.82 6.53 12.62
C LYS A 344 6.53 5.27 13.42
N HIS A 345 5.70 4.38 12.89
CA HIS A 345 5.35 3.09 13.48
C HIS A 345 6.09 1.90 12.84
N SER A 346 7.21 2.15 12.15
CA SER A 346 7.96 1.10 11.41
C SER A 346 8.60 0.02 12.31
N ASP A 347 8.53 0.16 13.62
CA ASP A 347 8.83 -0.92 14.58
C ASP A 347 7.79 -2.04 14.54
N ARG A 348 6.51 -1.74 14.29
CA ARG A 348 5.41 -2.71 14.18
C ARG A 348 4.85 -2.81 12.76
N VAL A 349 4.68 -1.69 12.03
CA VAL A 349 4.20 -1.68 10.64
C VAL A 349 5.33 -2.15 9.72
N LYS A 350 5.08 -3.22 8.95
CA LYS A 350 6.09 -3.79 8.05
C LYS A 350 5.70 -3.76 6.59
N MET A 351 4.43 -3.51 6.31
CA MET A 351 3.90 -3.38 4.95
C MET A 351 2.68 -2.45 4.95
N ALA A 352 2.50 -1.70 3.86
CA ALA A 352 1.27 -0.98 3.59
C ALA A 352 1.03 -0.93 2.08
N CYS A 353 -0.04 -1.59 1.60
CA CYS A 353 -0.36 -1.64 0.18
C CYS A 353 -1.53 -0.69 -0.11
N ILE A 354 -1.25 0.41 -0.82
CA ILE A 354 -2.31 1.33 -1.21
C ILE A 354 -3.30 0.66 -2.17
N ALA A 355 -4.57 0.89 -1.97
CA ALA A 355 -5.63 0.40 -2.83
C ALA A 355 -6.16 1.51 -3.77
N GLN A 356 -5.99 1.37 -5.12
CA GLN A 356 -5.18 0.34 -5.72
C GLN A 356 -4.15 0.98 -6.68
N MET A 357 -3.38 0.18 -7.37
CA MET A 357 -2.29 0.71 -8.20
C MET A 357 -2.77 1.59 -9.35
N ILE A 358 -3.77 1.15 -10.12
CA ILE A 358 -4.25 1.82 -11.36
C ILE A 358 -5.77 1.76 -11.44
N ASN A 359 -6.39 2.88 -11.86
CA ASN A 359 -7.80 3.00 -12.23
C ASN A 359 -8.84 2.66 -11.15
N VAL A 360 -8.43 2.33 -9.95
CA VAL A 360 -9.32 1.84 -8.89
C VAL A 360 -9.00 2.56 -7.58
N LEU A 361 -10.02 3.09 -6.93
CA LEU A 361 -9.90 3.79 -5.64
C LEU A 361 -8.80 4.86 -5.67
N GLN A 362 -8.02 4.99 -4.61
CA GLN A 362 -6.90 5.94 -4.55
C GLN A 362 -5.70 5.41 -5.36
N SER A 363 -5.81 5.44 -6.68
CA SER A 363 -4.77 4.92 -7.57
C SER A 363 -3.66 5.94 -7.84
N VAL A 364 -2.46 5.43 -8.11
CA VAL A 364 -1.31 6.29 -8.46
C VAL A 364 -1.32 6.69 -9.93
N MET A 365 -2.02 5.97 -10.79
CA MET A 365 -2.17 6.30 -12.21
C MET A 365 -3.57 6.00 -12.71
N LEU A 366 -3.97 6.73 -13.75
CA LEU A 366 -5.20 6.46 -14.52
C LEU A 366 -4.84 6.23 -15.98
N THR A 367 -5.56 5.32 -16.64
CA THR A 367 -5.39 5.01 -18.07
C THR A 367 -6.71 5.11 -18.82
N ASP A 368 -6.64 5.52 -20.08
CA ASP A 368 -7.75 5.51 -21.04
C ASP A 368 -7.21 5.27 -22.44
N GLY A 369 -7.46 4.09 -23.01
CA GLY A 369 -6.85 3.67 -24.26
C GLY A 369 -5.31 3.77 -24.21
N GLU A 370 -4.72 4.51 -25.13
CA GLU A 370 -3.27 4.73 -25.19
C GLU A 370 -2.74 5.73 -24.15
N LYS A 371 -3.62 6.48 -23.51
CA LYS A 371 -3.22 7.54 -22.58
C LYS A 371 -2.99 6.97 -21.18
N MET A 372 -2.01 7.54 -20.48
CA MET A 372 -1.76 7.33 -19.06
C MET A 372 -1.48 8.69 -18.40
N ILE A 373 -2.02 8.91 -17.22
CA ILE A 373 -1.73 10.09 -16.40
C ILE A 373 -1.31 9.66 -14.99
N LYS A 374 -0.41 10.45 -14.40
CA LYS A 374 0.03 10.32 -13.00
C LYS A 374 -0.92 11.13 -12.12
N THR A 375 -1.41 10.57 -11.04
CA THR A 375 -2.27 11.28 -10.07
C THR A 375 -1.42 12.07 -9.06
N PRO A 376 -2.00 12.99 -8.28
CA PRO A 376 -1.27 13.62 -7.18
C PRO A 376 -0.69 12.61 -6.17
N THR A 377 -1.38 11.49 -5.93
CA THR A 377 -0.90 10.38 -5.08
C THR A 377 0.40 9.76 -5.61
N TYR A 378 0.56 9.62 -6.94
CA TYR A 378 1.80 9.14 -7.55
C TYR A 378 3.02 9.93 -7.10
N TYR A 379 2.92 11.25 -7.14
CA TYR A 379 4.05 12.12 -6.81
C TYR A 379 4.44 12.01 -5.33
N VAL A 380 3.48 11.79 -4.45
CA VAL A 380 3.77 11.55 -3.02
C VAL A 380 4.60 10.28 -2.85
N PHE A 381 4.19 9.16 -3.43
CA PHE A 381 4.97 7.92 -3.37
C PHE A 381 6.37 8.08 -3.98
N LYS A 382 6.48 8.77 -5.13
CA LYS A 382 7.76 9.06 -5.76
C LYS A 382 8.66 9.90 -4.85
N MET A 383 8.15 10.95 -4.24
CA MET A 383 8.93 11.83 -3.35
C MET A 383 9.37 11.10 -2.07
N PHE A 384 8.53 10.22 -1.54
CA PHE A 384 8.76 9.52 -0.27
C PHE A 384 9.61 8.25 -0.42
N ARG A 385 9.92 7.79 -1.65
CA ARG A 385 10.69 6.55 -1.91
C ARG A 385 12.03 6.47 -1.20
N HIS A 386 12.58 7.59 -0.78
CA HIS A 386 13.88 7.66 -0.10
C HIS A 386 13.84 7.20 1.37
N HIS A 387 12.66 7.01 1.95
CA HIS A 387 12.50 6.37 3.26
C HIS A 387 12.62 4.85 3.19
N GLN A 388 12.47 4.24 2.01
CA GLN A 388 12.53 2.78 1.84
C GLN A 388 13.90 2.24 2.26
N GLY A 389 13.92 1.35 3.27
CA GLY A 389 15.14 0.74 3.81
C GLY A 389 16.00 1.67 4.68
N ALA A 390 15.58 2.92 4.88
CA ALA A 390 16.27 3.87 5.74
C ALA A 390 15.97 3.64 7.22
N THR A 391 16.81 4.17 8.09
CA THR A 391 16.63 4.13 9.54
C THR A 391 15.79 5.31 10.00
N LEU A 392 14.65 5.06 10.64
CA LEU A 392 13.84 6.10 11.27
C LEU A 392 14.64 6.82 12.35
N LEU A 393 14.65 8.14 12.35
CA LEU A 393 15.23 8.98 13.38
C LEU A 393 14.18 9.46 14.37
N GLY A 394 14.61 9.69 15.61
CA GLY A 394 13.75 10.36 16.60
C GLY A 394 13.49 11.79 16.17
N SER A 395 12.22 12.16 16.05
CA SER A 395 11.77 13.51 15.69
C SER A 395 10.55 13.92 16.49
N ASP A 396 10.51 15.20 16.89
CA ASP A 396 9.41 15.80 17.63
C ASP A 396 9.01 17.12 16.96
N LEU A 397 7.74 17.23 16.59
CA LEU A 397 7.17 18.45 16.02
C LEU A 397 6.48 19.28 17.10
N LEU A 398 7.14 20.33 17.56
CA LEU A 398 6.68 21.23 18.61
C LEU A 398 5.93 22.41 18.01
N GLU A 399 5.04 23.02 18.81
CA GLU A 399 4.25 24.20 18.40
C GLU A 399 3.46 23.97 17.09
N ASN A 400 3.10 22.72 16.83
CA ASN A 400 2.30 22.34 15.68
C ASN A 400 0.84 22.77 15.92
N GLY A 401 0.38 23.76 15.17
CA GLY A 401 -1.02 24.20 15.25
C GLY A 401 -1.98 23.15 14.69
N THR A 402 -3.27 23.46 14.77
CA THR A 402 -4.33 22.62 14.21
C THR A 402 -5.03 23.29 13.04
N VAL A 403 -5.70 22.50 12.22
CA VAL A 403 -6.57 22.93 11.11
C VAL A 403 -7.91 22.18 11.20
N GLY A 404 -8.90 22.62 10.42
CA GLY A 404 -10.27 22.16 10.56
C GLY A 404 -10.96 22.78 11.74
N ALA A 405 -12.19 22.35 12.06
CA ALA A 405 -12.99 22.89 13.15
C ALA A 405 -13.81 21.80 13.87
N GLY A 406 -13.96 21.93 15.17
CA GLY A 406 -14.76 21.01 15.98
C GLY A 406 -14.27 19.57 15.91
N LYS A 407 -15.16 18.65 15.53
CA LYS A 407 -14.81 17.23 15.42
C LYS A 407 -13.80 16.92 14.30
N ASN A 408 -13.65 17.83 13.35
CA ASN A 408 -12.74 17.69 12.21
C ASN A 408 -11.36 18.33 12.45
N GLU A 409 -11.08 18.76 13.68
CA GLU A 409 -9.78 19.33 14.04
C GLU A 409 -8.68 18.26 14.07
N LEU A 410 -7.55 18.57 13.40
CA LEU A 410 -6.38 17.68 13.30
C LEU A 410 -5.08 18.50 13.27
N PRO A 411 -3.90 17.87 13.49
CA PRO A 411 -2.62 18.56 13.38
C PRO A 411 -2.42 19.20 12.00
N LYS A 412 -1.85 20.41 11.97
CA LYS A 412 -1.59 21.14 10.73
C LYS A 412 -0.53 20.46 9.88
N VAL A 413 0.54 19.99 10.51
CA VAL A 413 1.70 19.37 9.83
C VAL A 413 1.87 17.95 10.33
N PHE A 414 2.13 17.02 9.40
CA PHE A 414 2.63 15.67 9.69
C PHE A 414 4.05 15.53 9.14
N GLU A 415 4.87 14.72 9.80
CA GLU A 415 6.27 14.53 9.40
C GLU A 415 6.77 13.11 9.67
N SER A 416 7.80 12.72 8.94
CA SER A 416 8.71 11.64 9.33
C SER A 416 10.13 11.93 8.84
N VAL A 417 11.11 11.39 9.57
CA VAL A 417 12.53 11.64 9.31
C VAL A 417 13.31 10.32 9.31
N SER A 418 14.11 10.10 8.29
CA SER A 418 14.96 8.91 8.23
C SER A 418 16.36 9.22 7.69
N GLU A 419 17.31 8.35 7.99
CA GLU A 419 18.68 8.41 7.47
C GLU A 419 18.98 7.15 6.65
N ASP A 420 19.43 7.33 5.42
CA ASP A 420 19.85 6.23 4.56
C ASP A 420 21.26 5.72 4.89
N ALA A 421 21.69 4.63 4.25
CA ALA A 421 23.01 4.02 4.46
C ALA A 421 24.20 4.95 4.11
N ASN A 422 23.95 6.03 3.36
CA ASN A 422 24.98 7.00 2.98
C ASN A 422 25.00 8.22 3.93
N GLY A 423 24.16 8.23 4.97
CA GLY A 423 24.03 9.33 5.91
C GLY A 423 23.20 10.51 5.38
N VAL A 424 22.44 10.32 4.31
CA VAL A 424 21.52 11.34 3.80
C VAL A 424 20.23 11.27 4.61
N ILE A 425 19.83 12.39 5.20
CA ILE A 425 18.60 12.53 5.97
C ILE A 425 17.46 12.93 5.02
N THR A 426 16.40 12.17 5.01
CA THR A 426 15.14 12.49 4.31
C THR A 426 14.12 12.95 5.31
N ILE A 427 13.49 14.09 5.04
CA ILE A 427 12.43 14.71 5.84
C ILE A 427 11.23 14.89 4.94
N THR A 428 10.09 14.31 5.29
CA THR A 428 8.83 14.52 4.59
C THR A 428 7.82 15.23 5.47
N LEU A 429 7.12 16.19 4.88
CA LEU A 429 6.20 17.09 5.60
C LEU A 429 4.91 17.26 4.80
N THR A 430 3.76 17.32 5.48
CA THR A 430 2.52 17.82 4.89
C THR A 430 2.14 19.15 5.52
N ASN A 431 1.58 20.09 4.77
CA ASN A 431 0.84 21.22 5.31
C ASN A 431 -0.63 21.07 4.92
N ASN A 432 -1.45 20.74 5.88
CA ASN A 432 -2.88 20.45 5.70
C ASN A 432 -3.76 21.72 5.68
N SER A 433 -3.17 22.91 5.85
CA SER A 433 -3.90 24.17 5.82
C SER A 433 -4.29 24.57 4.39
N LEU A 434 -5.54 24.89 4.17
CA LEU A 434 -6.03 25.50 2.92
C LEU A 434 -5.80 27.01 2.86
N GLU A 435 -5.58 27.66 3.99
CA GLU A 435 -5.54 29.12 4.11
C GLU A 435 -4.12 29.68 4.16
N ALA A 436 -3.23 29.01 4.89
CA ALA A 436 -1.93 29.56 5.26
C ALA A 436 -0.74 28.68 4.90
N THR A 437 0.35 29.32 4.55
CA THR A 437 1.69 28.70 4.58
C THR A 437 2.08 28.41 6.02
N GLU A 438 3.02 27.48 6.25
CA GLU A 438 3.55 27.20 7.58
C GLU A 438 5.08 27.28 7.60
N ASP A 439 5.59 28.14 8.45
CA ASP A 439 7.01 28.22 8.75
C ASP A 439 7.38 27.10 9.72
N VAL A 440 8.35 26.26 9.33
CA VAL A 440 8.89 25.21 10.18
C VAL A 440 10.40 25.40 10.35
N GLU A 441 10.84 25.55 11.60
CA GLU A 441 12.24 25.52 11.95
C GLU A 441 12.68 24.06 12.18
N ILE A 442 13.55 23.56 11.34
CA ILE A 442 14.06 22.17 11.39
C ILE A 442 15.45 22.22 12.03
N GLN A 443 15.57 21.63 13.23
CA GLN A 443 16.79 21.58 14.01
C GLN A 443 17.27 20.14 14.15
N LEU A 444 18.56 19.93 13.90
CA LEU A 444 19.26 18.67 14.19
C LEU A 444 20.05 18.85 15.49
N THR A 445 19.91 17.91 16.42
CA THR A 445 20.54 18.00 17.75
C THR A 445 22.07 17.90 17.68
N LYS A 446 22.61 17.31 16.61
CA LYS A 446 24.06 17.23 16.41
C LYS A 446 24.47 17.71 15.02
N ASP A 447 25.45 18.61 14.98
CA ASP A 447 26.07 19.14 13.77
C ASP A 447 25.10 19.76 12.75
N GLY A 448 23.93 20.26 13.18
CA GLY A 448 22.85 20.72 12.30
C GLY A 448 23.32 21.75 11.26
N GLY A 449 24.20 22.68 11.66
CA GLY A 449 24.78 23.67 10.76
C GLY A 449 25.70 23.11 9.66
N SER A 450 26.13 21.85 9.75
CA SER A 450 26.95 21.21 8.72
C SER A 450 26.16 20.59 7.57
N TYR A 451 24.85 20.39 7.76
CA TYR A 451 23.99 19.81 6.74
C TYR A 451 23.56 20.84 5.68
N ASN A 452 23.45 20.38 4.45
CA ASN A 452 23.02 21.17 3.30
C ASN A 452 21.85 20.44 2.61
N VAL A 453 20.92 21.20 2.02
CA VAL A 453 19.87 20.66 1.17
C VAL A 453 20.51 20.16 -0.13
N CYS A 454 20.40 18.86 -0.42
CA CYS A 454 20.87 18.27 -1.67
C CYS A 454 19.72 17.98 -2.66
N GLU A 455 18.51 17.87 -2.15
CA GLU A 455 17.29 17.72 -2.96
C GLU A 455 16.10 18.27 -2.16
N ALA A 456 15.23 19.02 -2.79
CA ALA A 456 13.98 19.44 -2.18
C ALA A 456 12.90 19.55 -3.27
N VAL A 457 11.78 18.86 -3.07
CA VAL A 457 10.67 18.79 -4.01
C VAL A 457 9.33 18.87 -3.29
N TYR A 458 8.30 19.28 -4.01
CA TYR A 458 6.95 19.38 -3.44
C TYR A 458 5.85 19.24 -4.48
N VAL A 459 4.64 18.97 -4.00
CA VAL A 459 3.38 19.11 -4.72
C VAL A 459 2.44 20.00 -3.95
N THR A 460 1.67 20.82 -4.67
CA THR A 460 0.66 21.73 -4.10
C THR A 460 -0.42 22.03 -5.14
N GLY A 461 -1.57 22.47 -4.67
CA GLY A 461 -2.69 22.91 -5.51
C GLY A 461 -3.88 23.33 -4.65
N SER A 462 -5.00 23.69 -5.26
CA SER A 462 -6.26 23.76 -4.54
C SER A 462 -6.67 22.36 -4.06
N MET A 463 -7.53 22.28 -3.04
CA MET A 463 -7.92 21.01 -2.42
C MET A 463 -8.45 19.96 -3.43
N ALA A 464 -9.14 20.40 -4.49
CA ALA A 464 -9.70 19.54 -5.53
C ALA A 464 -8.86 19.54 -6.83
N ALA A 465 -7.64 20.12 -6.82
CA ALA A 465 -6.76 20.07 -7.98
C ALA A 465 -6.38 18.64 -8.32
N HIS A 466 -6.54 18.24 -9.58
CA HIS A 466 -6.26 16.90 -10.07
C HIS A 466 -5.83 16.94 -11.55
N ASN A 467 -5.25 15.85 -11.99
CA ASN A 467 -4.83 15.66 -13.38
C ASN A 467 -5.92 14.96 -14.18
N THR A 468 -6.12 15.39 -15.41
CA THR A 468 -7.04 14.77 -16.38
C THR A 468 -6.29 14.38 -17.64
N PHE A 469 -6.91 13.58 -18.51
CA PHE A 469 -6.30 13.21 -19.80
C PHE A 469 -6.12 14.38 -20.76
N GLU A 470 -6.85 15.49 -20.55
CA GLU A 470 -6.71 16.76 -21.28
C GLU A 470 -5.66 17.67 -20.65
N ASN A 471 -5.51 17.60 -19.32
CA ASN A 471 -4.57 18.41 -18.54
C ASN A 471 -3.80 17.53 -17.56
N PRO A 472 -2.79 16.76 -18.02
CA PRO A 472 -2.15 15.71 -17.23
C PRO A 472 -1.15 16.19 -16.17
N GLU A 473 -0.87 17.50 -16.13
CA GLU A 473 0.17 18.09 -15.27
C GLU A 473 -0.33 19.29 -14.42
N VAL A 474 -1.61 19.32 -14.08
CA VAL A 474 -2.17 20.37 -13.18
C VAL A 474 -1.49 20.28 -11.81
N VAL A 475 -1.31 19.07 -11.29
CA VAL A 475 -0.51 18.77 -10.09
C VAL A 475 0.66 17.91 -10.51
N LYS A 476 1.87 18.39 -10.25
CA LYS A 476 3.11 17.66 -10.52
C LYS A 476 4.18 18.03 -9.51
N GLU A 477 5.19 17.19 -9.39
CA GLU A 477 6.39 17.46 -8.60
C GLU A 477 7.11 18.70 -9.14
N GLN A 478 7.48 19.58 -8.21
CA GLN A 478 8.21 20.81 -8.48
C GLN A 478 9.41 20.92 -7.54
N GLU A 479 10.44 21.68 -7.95
CA GLU A 479 11.57 21.99 -7.11
C GLU A 479 11.16 22.94 -5.98
N PHE A 480 11.42 22.57 -4.72
CA PHE A 480 11.14 23.37 -3.55
C PHE A 480 12.33 24.28 -3.21
N LYS A 481 12.08 25.59 -3.11
CA LYS A 481 13.14 26.62 -2.91
C LYS A 481 12.93 27.47 -1.66
N ASP A 482 11.79 27.36 -1.00
CA ASP A 482 11.44 28.20 0.15
C ASP A 482 12.07 27.67 1.44
N TYR A 483 13.41 27.63 1.44
CA TYR A 483 14.21 27.25 2.60
C TYR A 483 15.42 28.15 2.77
N ALA A 484 15.87 28.27 4.02
CA ALA A 484 17.10 29.00 4.38
C ALA A 484 17.90 28.20 5.41
N LYS A 485 19.22 28.21 5.27
CA LYS A 485 20.15 27.58 6.22
C LYS A 485 20.16 28.36 7.53
N THR A 486 20.21 27.64 8.66
CA THR A 486 20.36 28.19 10.02
C THR A 486 21.61 27.60 10.69
N ALA A 487 21.93 28.06 11.90
CA ALA A 487 23.06 27.51 12.66
C ALA A 487 22.81 26.06 13.13
N GLU A 488 21.53 25.66 13.27
CA GLU A 488 21.14 24.36 13.84
C GLU A 488 20.46 23.44 12.81
N GLY A 489 20.35 23.88 11.54
CA GLY A 489 19.69 23.14 10.47
C GLY A 489 19.18 24.02 9.35
N ILE A 490 17.88 23.99 9.08
CA ILE A 490 17.22 24.80 8.06
C ILE A 490 15.86 25.35 8.57
N LYS A 491 15.46 26.49 8.02
CA LYS A 491 14.09 26.98 8.13
C LYS A 491 13.39 26.79 6.77
N VAL A 492 12.15 26.33 6.77
CA VAL A 492 11.35 26.15 5.56
C VAL A 492 10.00 26.83 5.68
N THR A 493 9.44 27.29 4.55
CA THR A 493 8.07 27.83 4.50
C THR A 493 7.25 26.89 3.61
N LEU A 494 6.46 26.02 4.23
CA LEU A 494 5.60 25.04 3.53
C LEU A 494 4.44 25.78 2.85
N PRO A 495 4.20 25.60 1.55
CA PRO A 495 3.01 26.11 0.90
C PRO A 495 1.73 25.54 1.55
N LYS A 496 0.64 26.25 1.41
CA LYS A 496 -0.66 25.70 1.80
C LYS A 496 -1.03 24.48 0.96
N CYS A 497 -1.79 23.54 1.51
CA CYS A 497 -2.25 22.32 0.81
C CYS A 497 -1.09 21.65 0.05
N SER A 498 -0.05 21.25 0.77
CA SER A 498 1.18 20.74 0.16
C SER A 498 1.76 19.50 0.83
N VAL A 499 2.48 18.74 0.05
CA VAL A 499 3.39 17.68 0.51
C VAL A 499 4.79 18.03 0.05
N VAL A 500 5.76 17.99 0.95
CA VAL A 500 7.15 18.42 0.72
C VAL A 500 8.10 17.30 1.14
N SER A 501 9.13 17.05 0.35
CA SER A 501 10.23 16.15 0.67
C SER A 501 11.55 16.90 0.56
N ILE A 502 12.40 16.82 1.60
CA ILE A 502 13.70 17.50 1.69
C ILE A 502 14.75 16.47 2.05
N ARG A 503 15.87 16.50 1.37
CA ARG A 503 17.00 15.65 1.64
C ARG A 503 18.23 16.49 2.02
N LEU A 504 18.87 16.09 3.12
CA LEU A 504 20.01 16.78 3.68
C LEU A 504 21.24 15.86 3.66
N ASN A 505 22.38 16.40 3.26
CA ASN A 505 23.69 15.76 3.38
C ASN A 505 24.71 16.68 4.08
N LYS A 506 25.81 16.10 4.58
CA LYS A 506 26.96 16.85 5.12
C LYS A 506 27.90 17.30 4.02
#